data_989c4e5051d777ee0ab71b510e20c8c2
#
_entry.id   989c4e5051d777ee0ab71b510e20c8c2
#
_cell.length_a   1.000
_cell.length_b   1.000
_cell.length_c   1.000
_cell.angle_alpha   90.00
_cell.angle_beta   90.00
_cell.angle_gamma   90.00
#
_symmetry.space_group_name_H-M   'P 1'
#
loop_
_entity.id
_entity.type
_entity.pdbx_description
1 polymer ?
#
loop_
_entity_poly.entity_id
_entity_poly.type
_entity_poly.pdbx_seq_one_letter_code
_entity_poly.pdbx_strand_id
1 'polypeptide(L)'
;VKITKIMALLAISMLVTSCAADHIAVQTAGPVTLKKQTPRYTSPDKALDYLGRALIRELQAAAAKRNDNSKPLVVALADFVTAEGKVTRLGRYVSDKLTPYFTRSALFSVQERALIDAVIQEHTFQASPFVDEDSAQAVGKLSGAEAIVTGIISRLNGAYYINAKAIGVTKGNVLTSIDVEIKNNDTLADLYDADLPQFKKIKTKVFRARGIGIPSPRHKNPTLARSLATRAAKGVAMRNLVEQIQAVQVTTDTTIKDMMTQNDFIRIQLNATLQGARVIKQRQLADGSVEVEMEVELTEEFLESLQSR
;
A
#
# COMPACT_ATOMS: atom_id res chain seq x y z
N VAL A 1 77.86 -25.76 -44.53
CA VAL A 1 77.90 -25.58 -46.00
C VAL A 1 76.71 -24.76 -46.41
N LYS A 2 76.98 -23.55 -46.96
CA LYS A 2 76.13 -22.66 -47.82
C LYS A 2 75.01 -21.93 -47.13
N ILE A 3 75.12 -20.61 -46.86
CA ILE A 3 75.06 -19.46 -47.79
C ILE A 3 73.67 -19.46 -48.50
N THR A 4 72.78 -18.45 -48.30
CA THR A 4 72.83 -17.14 -48.89
C THR A 4 71.60 -16.29 -48.56
N LYS A 5 71.87 -15.04 -48.24
CA LYS A 5 71.31 -13.76 -48.71
C LYS A 5 69.84 -13.42 -48.36
N ILE A 6 69.62 -12.43 -47.48
CA ILE A 6 69.47 -10.99 -47.73
C ILE A 6 68.30 -10.70 -48.70
N MET A 7 67.22 -10.09 -48.16
CA MET A 7 66.72 -8.82 -48.66
C MET A 7 65.87 -8.12 -47.60
N ALA A 8 66.25 -6.90 -47.33
CA ALA A 8 65.50 -5.93 -46.54
C ALA A 8 64.32 -5.37 -47.40
N LEU A 9 63.19 -5.23 -46.82
CA LEU A 9 62.22 -4.24 -47.28
C LEU A 9 61.55 -3.61 -46.08
N LEU A 10 61.78 -2.32 -45.92
CA LEU A 10 61.05 -1.42 -45.02
C LEU A 10 59.55 -1.43 -45.38
N ALA A 11 58.77 -1.68 -44.40
CA ALA A 11 57.34 -1.26 -44.41
C ALA A 11 57.06 -0.54 -43.11
N ILE A 12 56.84 0.74 -43.21
CA ILE A 12 56.34 1.63 -42.19
C ILE A 12 54.95 1.13 -41.82
N SER A 13 54.81 0.61 -40.61
CA SER A 13 53.49 0.27 -40.06
C SER A 13 53.10 1.32 -39.03
N MET A 14 52.06 2.08 -39.38
CA MET A 14 51.37 3.01 -38.49
C MET A 14 50.96 2.30 -37.21
N LEU A 15 51.38 2.84 -36.07
CA LEU A 15 50.84 2.57 -34.77
C LEU A 15 49.41 3.13 -34.69
N VAL A 16 48.43 2.28 -34.88
CA VAL A 16 47.06 2.54 -34.47
C VAL A 16 46.97 2.06 -33.01
N THR A 17 47.00 3.00 -32.08
CA THR A 17 46.63 2.75 -30.67
C THR A 17 45.18 2.41 -30.60
N SER A 18 44.86 1.12 -30.58
CA SER A 18 43.54 0.60 -30.25
C SER A 18 43.35 0.77 -28.75
N CYS A 19 42.47 1.70 -28.39
CA CYS A 19 41.92 1.79 -27.04
C CYS A 19 41.14 0.50 -26.78
N ALA A 20 41.71 -0.40 -26.00
CA ALA A 20 41.00 -1.57 -25.49
C ALA A 20 39.95 -1.06 -24.49
N ALA A 21 38.71 -1.04 -24.93
CA ALA A 21 37.57 -0.92 -24.01
C ALA A 21 37.55 -2.19 -23.15
N ASP A 22 37.87 -2.05 -21.87
CA ASP A 22 37.63 -3.09 -20.88
C ASP A 22 36.13 -3.42 -20.88
N HIS A 23 35.76 -4.49 -21.56
CA HIS A 23 34.48 -5.13 -21.38
C HIS A 23 34.46 -5.73 -19.98
N ILE A 24 33.91 -4.97 -19.00
CA ILE A 24 33.47 -5.56 -17.74
C ILE A 24 32.45 -6.62 -18.14
N ALA A 25 32.82 -7.87 -18.08
CA ALA A 25 31.94 -9.00 -18.20
C ALA A 25 30.95 -8.91 -17.01
N VAL A 26 29.75 -8.39 -17.26
CA VAL A 26 28.63 -8.55 -16.35
C VAL A 26 28.36 -10.04 -16.27
N GLN A 27 28.84 -10.65 -15.19
CA GLN A 27 28.42 -12.01 -14.85
C GLN A 27 26.92 -11.96 -14.66
N THR A 28 26.17 -12.42 -15.65
CA THR A 28 24.75 -12.69 -15.52
C THR A 28 24.61 -13.74 -14.42
N ALA A 29 24.22 -13.29 -13.24
CA ALA A 29 23.79 -14.20 -12.17
C ALA A 29 22.77 -15.15 -12.78
N GLY A 30 23.02 -16.46 -12.68
CA GLY A 30 22.11 -17.49 -13.17
C GLY A 30 20.70 -17.27 -12.60
N PRO A 31 19.66 -17.88 -13.18
CA PRO A 31 18.30 -17.67 -12.75
C PRO A 31 18.16 -17.97 -11.27
N VAL A 32 17.87 -16.93 -10.47
CA VAL A 32 17.54 -17.08 -9.05
C VAL A 32 16.22 -17.81 -8.99
N THR A 33 16.25 -19.11 -8.73
CA THR A 33 15.06 -19.94 -8.58
C THR A 33 14.41 -19.66 -7.23
N LEU A 34 13.74 -18.51 -7.09
CA LEU A 34 12.89 -18.19 -5.96
C LEU A 34 11.53 -18.88 -6.12
N LYS A 35 11.48 -20.20 -5.98
CA LYS A 35 10.24 -20.98 -5.87
C LYS A 35 10.05 -21.51 -4.47
N LYS A 36 9.95 -20.65 -3.47
CA LYS A 36 9.26 -21.02 -2.23
C LYS A 36 7.84 -20.45 -2.35
N GLN A 37 6.90 -21.30 -2.75
CA GLN A 37 5.48 -20.92 -2.75
C GLN A 37 5.10 -20.58 -1.31
N THR A 38 4.47 -19.41 -1.11
CA THR A 38 3.91 -19.03 0.18
C THR A 38 2.92 -20.07 0.63
N PRO A 39 3.10 -20.68 1.81
CA PRO A 39 2.17 -21.70 2.32
C PRO A 39 0.77 -21.10 2.51
N ARG A 40 -0.24 -21.85 2.08
CA ARG A 40 -1.66 -21.46 2.10
C ARG A 40 -2.42 -22.27 3.13
N TYR A 41 -3.21 -21.56 3.93
CA TYR A 41 -4.01 -22.16 5.00
C TYR A 41 -5.47 -21.71 4.94
N THR A 42 -6.37 -22.60 5.29
CA THR A 42 -7.79 -22.29 5.52
C THR A 42 -8.06 -21.99 7.00
N SER A 43 -7.20 -22.47 7.90
CA SER A 43 -7.30 -22.26 9.34
C SER A 43 -6.23 -21.28 9.81
N PRO A 44 -6.61 -20.17 10.47
CA PRO A 44 -5.68 -19.23 11.08
C PRO A 44 -4.73 -19.89 12.07
N ASP A 45 -5.22 -20.80 12.92
CA ASP A 45 -4.40 -21.46 13.93
C ASP A 45 -3.28 -22.29 13.30
N LYS A 46 -3.55 -23.02 12.20
CA LYS A 46 -2.54 -23.78 11.48
C LYS A 46 -1.50 -22.88 10.81
N ALA A 47 -1.93 -21.74 10.27
CA ALA A 47 -1.03 -20.76 9.68
C ALA A 47 -0.10 -20.14 10.73
N LEU A 48 -0.65 -19.76 11.89
CA LEU A 48 0.12 -19.17 12.98
C LEU A 48 1.02 -20.19 13.67
N ASP A 49 0.61 -21.46 13.76
CA ASP A 49 1.48 -22.56 14.22
C ASP A 49 2.70 -22.73 13.29
N TYR A 50 2.46 -22.77 11.98
CA TYR A 50 3.56 -22.82 11.03
C TYR A 50 4.48 -21.62 11.15
N LEU A 51 3.90 -20.41 11.21
CA LEU A 51 4.64 -19.14 11.31
C LEU A 51 5.51 -19.11 12.57
N GLY A 52 4.94 -19.46 13.73
CA GLY A 52 5.66 -19.50 15.00
C GLY A 52 6.82 -20.50 14.99
N ARG A 53 6.60 -21.74 14.52
CA ARG A 53 7.65 -22.75 14.40
C ARG A 53 8.74 -22.34 13.41
N ALA A 54 8.37 -21.73 12.27
CA ALA A 54 9.34 -21.29 11.29
C ALA A 54 10.20 -20.15 11.82
N LEU A 55 9.60 -19.14 12.49
CA LEU A 55 10.33 -18.04 13.13
C LEU A 55 11.32 -18.57 14.17
N ILE A 56 10.89 -19.47 15.06
CA ILE A 56 11.77 -20.07 16.08
C ILE A 56 12.95 -20.77 15.42
N ARG A 57 12.70 -21.62 14.42
CA ARG A 57 13.76 -22.37 13.73
C ARG A 57 14.80 -21.45 13.09
N GLU A 58 14.35 -20.42 12.37
CA GLU A 58 15.25 -19.49 11.69
C GLU A 58 16.03 -18.62 12.68
N LEU A 59 15.38 -18.17 13.77
CA LEU A 59 16.03 -17.38 14.81
C LEU A 59 17.01 -18.22 15.64
N GLN A 60 16.76 -19.51 15.86
CA GLN A 60 17.73 -20.41 16.48
C GLN A 60 19.03 -20.46 15.68
N ALA A 61 18.92 -20.55 14.35
CA ALA A 61 20.10 -20.55 13.47
C ALA A 61 20.86 -19.21 13.53
N ALA A 62 20.14 -18.09 13.71
CA ALA A 62 20.75 -16.78 13.90
C ALA A 62 21.38 -16.63 15.29
N ALA A 63 20.71 -17.11 16.33
CA ALA A 63 21.21 -17.10 17.71
C ALA A 63 22.51 -17.93 17.85
N ALA A 64 22.59 -19.10 17.19
CA ALA A 64 23.78 -19.94 17.19
C ALA A 64 25.05 -19.29 16.61
N LYS A 65 24.90 -18.22 15.83
CA LYS A 65 26.01 -17.46 15.25
C LYS A 65 26.49 -16.31 16.14
N ARG A 66 25.92 -16.15 17.34
CA ARG A 66 26.32 -15.11 18.30
C ARG A 66 27.65 -15.47 18.95
N ASN A 67 28.40 -14.46 19.33
CA ASN A 67 29.66 -14.64 20.05
C ASN A 67 29.47 -15.17 21.49
N ASP A 68 28.30 -14.88 22.09
CA ASP A 68 27.92 -15.37 23.43
C ASP A 68 26.59 -16.10 23.36
N ASN A 69 26.65 -17.42 23.39
CA ASN A 69 25.49 -18.33 23.38
C ASN A 69 25.10 -18.79 24.80
N SER A 70 25.74 -18.26 25.85
CA SER A 70 25.47 -18.65 27.24
C SER A 70 24.15 -18.08 27.76
N LYS A 71 23.64 -17.02 27.16
CA LYS A 71 22.40 -16.34 27.57
C LYS A 71 21.31 -16.46 26.50
N PRO A 72 20.03 -16.54 26.91
CA PRO A 72 18.90 -16.47 25.97
C PRO A 72 18.95 -15.19 25.13
N LEU A 73 18.53 -15.30 23.85
CA LEU A 73 18.34 -14.12 23.00
C LEU A 73 17.13 -13.34 23.50
N VAL A 74 17.32 -12.07 23.79
CA VAL A 74 16.23 -11.18 24.22
C VAL A 74 15.41 -10.74 23.01
N VAL A 75 14.15 -11.16 22.94
CA VAL A 75 13.25 -10.89 21.81
C VAL A 75 12.07 -10.05 22.26
N ALA A 76 11.75 -9.01 21.52
CA ALA A 76 10.52 -8.26 21.64
C ALA A 76 9.54 -8.67 20.53
N LEU A 77 8.27 -8.91 20.89
CA LEU A 77 7.20 -9.12 19.91
C LEU A 77 6.37 -7.85 19.84
N ALA A 78 6.38 -7.22 18.68
CA ALA A 78 5.58 -6.05 18.39
C ALA A 78 4.30 -6.42 17.65
N ASP A 79 3.33 -5.51 17.65
CA ASP A 79 2.10 -5.69 16.90
C ASP A 79 2.37 -5.75 15.39
N PHE A 80 1.61 -6.62 14.74
CA PHE A 80 1.58 -6.64 13.28
C PHE A 80 0.69 -5.49 12.79
N VAL A 81 1.10 -4.89 11.69
CA VAL A 81 0.47 -3.69 11.15
C VAL A 81 -0.08 -3.94 9.74
N THR A 82 -0.97 -3.07 9.26
CA THR A 82 -1.35 -3.04 7.85
C THR A 82 -0.22 -2.46 6.99
N ALA A 83 -0.35 -2.52 5.67
CA ALA A 83 0.61 -1.90 4.75
C ALA A 83 0.75 -0.38 5.00
N GLU A 84 -0.30 0.27 5.53
CA GLU A 84 -0.33 1.69 5.90
C GLU A 84 0.21 1.96 7.32
N GLY A 85 0.74 0.94 7.99
CA GLY A 85 1.33 1.06 9.32
C GLY A 85 0.32 1.10 10.48
N LYS A 86 -0.94 0.75 10.27
CA LYS A 86 -1.97 0.75 11.32
C LYS A 86 -1.99 -0.57 12.08
N VAL A 87 -2.02 -0.52 13.39
CA VAL A 87 -2.25 -1.67 14.25
C VAL A 87 -3.73 -2.02 14.23
N THR A 88 -4.06 -3.30 13.92
CA THR A 88 -5.42 -3.83 13.96
C THR A 88 -5.56 -4.88 15.07
N ARG A 89 -6.81 -5.24 15.43
CA ARG A 89 -7.04 -6.37 16.35
C ARG A 89 -6.46 -7.67 15.82
N LEU A 90 -6.46 -7.87 14.49
CA LEU A 90 -5.79 -9.03 13.88
C LEU A 90 -4.28 -8.96 14.10
N GLY A 91 -3.68 -7.77 13.99
CA GLY A 91 -2.24 -7.59 14.23
C GLY A 91 -1.84 -7.95 15.66
N ARG A 92 -2.61 -7.50 16.65
CA ARG A 92 -2.45 -7.86 18.07
C ARG A 92 -2.65 -9.36 18.28
N TYR A 93 -3.71 -9.92 17.73
CA TYR A 93 -4.01 -11.36 17.81
C TYR A 93 -2.85 -12.21 17.27
N VAL A 94 -2.25 -11.83 16.16
CA VAL A 94 -1.10 -12.53 15.58
C VAL A 94 0.09 -12.48 16.55
N SER A 95 0.47 -11.32 17.07
CA SER A 95 1.60 -11.20 18.01
C SER A 95 1.35 -11.97 19.32
N ASP A 96 0.12 -11.93 19.84
CA ASP A 96 -0.26 -12.68 21.06
C ASP A 96 -0.18 -14.19 20.82
N LYS A 97 -0.60 -14.68 19.67
CA LYS A 97 -0.51 -16.11 19.30
C LYS A 97 0.91 -16.59 19.05
N LEU A 98 1.82 -15.71 18.62
CA LEU A 98 3.23 -16.04 18.41
C LEU A 98 4.03 -16.04 19.72
N THR A 99 3.69 -15.22 20.70
CA THR A 99 4.40 -15.11 21.97
C THR A 99 4.68 -16.46 22.65
N PRO A 100 3.72 -17.40 22.76
CA PRO A 100 3.95 -18.71 23.40
C PRO A 100 5.05 -19.56 22.76
N TYR A 101 5.32 -19.39 21.46
CA TYR A 101 6.40 -20.13 20.79
C TYR A 101 7.77 -19.71 21.31
N PHE A 102 7.95 -18.42 21.58
CA PHE A 102 9.19 -17.87 22.12
C PHE A 102 9.35 -18.17 23.60
N THR A 103 8.30 -17.95 24.41
CA THR A 103 8.36 -18.14 25.85
C THR A 103 8.57 -19.61 26.27
N ARG A 104 8.17 -20.58 25.45
CA ARG A 104 8.37 -22.00 25.68
C ARG A 104 9.78 -22.48 25.32
N SER A 105 10.57 -21.69 24.65
CA SER A 105 11.93 -22.06 24.23
C SER A 105 12.94 -21.45 25.18
N ALA A 106 13.78 -22.26 25.82
CA ALA A 106 14.85 -21.80 26.68
C ALA A 106 15.91 -20.93 25.96
N LEU A 107 15.88 -20.86 24.63
CA LEU A 107 16.80 -20.07 23.82
C LEU A 107 16.41 -18.59 23.74
N PHE A 108 15.22 -18.24 24.16
CA PHE A 108 14.68 -16.87 24.07
C PHE A 108 14.22 -16.37 25.42
N SER A 109 14.43 -15.08 25.66
CA SER A 109 13.81 -14.32 26.73
C SER A 109 12.91 -13.26 26.08
N VAL A 110 11.61 -13.29 26.36
CA VAL A 110 10.64 -12.37 25.76
C VAL A 110 10.48 -11.14 26.61
N GLN A 111 10.66 -9.96 25.99
CA GLN A 111 10.39 -8.67 26.64
C GLN A 111 8.88 -8.47 26.79
N GLU A 112 8.50 -7.85 27.92
CA GLU A 112 7.11 -7.51 28.18
C GLU A 112 6.60 -6.49 27.17
N ARG A 113 5.41 -6.75 26.63
CA ARG A 113 4.77 -5.87 25.63
C ARG A 113 4.54 -4.46 26.17
N ALA A 114 4.12 -4.33 27.44
CA ALA A 114 3.90 -3.03 28.06
C ALA A 114 5.13 -2.13 28.00
N LEU A 115 6.34 -2.70 28.10
CA LEU A 115 7.58 -1.97 27.95
C LEU A 115 7.78 -1.45 26.52
N ILE A 116 7.46 -2.27 25.52
CA ILE A 116 7.53 -1.89 24.10
C ILE A 116 6.56 -0.75 23.81
N ASP A 117 5.31 -0.88 24.27
CA ASP A 117 4.26 0.13 24.07
C ASP A 117 4.64 1.46 24.76
N ALA A 118 5.21 1.41 25.96
CA ALA A 118 5.68 2.60 26.68
C ALA A 118 6.81 3.31 25.92
N VAL A 119 7.79 2.57 25.39
CA VAL A 119 8.87 3.12 24.57
C VAL A 119 8.33 3.80 23.32
N ILE A 120 7.36 3.19 22.64
CA ILE A 120 6.73 3.75 21.44
C ILE A 120 6.00 5.06 21.77
N GLN A 121 5.23 5.08 22.86
CA GLN A 121 4.45 6.26 23.27
C GLN A 121 5.36 7.42 23.70
N GLU A 122 6.43 7.16 24.44
CA GLU A 122 7.33 8.19 24.94
C GLU A 122 8.12 8.89 23.80
N HIS A 123 8.50 8.14 22.77
CA HIS A 123 9.32 8.66 21.67
C HIS A 123 8.54 9.19 20.48
N THR A 124 7.23 9.34 20.59
CA THR A 124 6.34 9.98 19.59
C THR A 124 6.65 9.54 18.14
N PHE A 125 6.75 8.24 17.89
CA PHE A 125 6.91 7.75 16.52
C PHE A 125 5.64 8.09 15.73
N GLN A 126 5.73 9.03 14.80
CA GLN A 126 4.59 9.54 14.00
C GLN A 126 4.02 8.52 13.00
N ALA A 127 4.78 7.48 12.69
CA ALA A 127 4.32 6.32 11.91
C ALA A 127 4.49 5.07 12.76
N SER A 128 3.77 3.99 12.43
CA SER A 128 3.99 2.72 13.13
C SER A 128 5.48 2.36 13.07
N PRO A 129 6.17 2.26 14.21
CA PRO A 129 7.64 2.12 14.26
C PRO A 129 8.12 0.77 13.71
N PHE A 130 7.21 -0.07 13.20
CA PHE A 130 7.50 -1.43 12.75
C PHE A 130 7.36 -1.62 11.24
N VAL A 131 7.14 -0.54 10.48
CA VAL A 131 7.09 -0.59 9.02
C VAL A 131 8.50 -0.61 8.43
N ASP A 132 9.46 0.05 9.08
CA ASP A 132 10.85 0.13 8.64
C ASP A 132 11.84 -0.43 9.68
N GLU A 133 13.00 -0.84 9.20
CA GLU A 133 14.05 -1.48 10.00
C GLU A 133 14.71 -0.51 10.99
N ASP A 134 14.82 0.77 10.66
CA ASP A 134 15.49 1.79 11.49
C ASP A 134 14.64 2.10 12.74
N SER A 135 13.33 2.24 12.57
CA SER A 135 12.39 2.44 13.68
C SER A 135 12.34 1.23 14.62
N ALA A 136 12.31 0.01 14.06
CA ALA A 136 12.37 -1.21 14.84
C ALA A 136 13.70 -1.32 15.61
N GLN A 137 14.82 -0.93 15.01
CA GLN A 137 16.12 -0.89 15.70
C GLN A 137 16.12 0.10 16.87
N ALA A 138 15.54 1.29 16.69
CA ALA A 138 15.47 2.31 17.76
C ALA A 138 14.66 1.80 18.95
N VAL A 139 13.47 1.24 18.70
CA VAL A 139 12.62 0.63 19.76
C VAL A 139 13.35 -0.51 20.45
N GLY A 140 14.04 -1.36 19.71
CA GLY A 140 14.80 -2.48 20.27
C GLY A 140 15.91 -2.02 21.21
N LYS A 141 16.68 -1.00 20.83
CA LYS A 141 17.75 -0.43 21.67
C LYS A 141 17.19 0.13 22.99
N LEU A 142 16.06 0.82 22.92
CA LEU A 142 15.43 1.43 24.09
C LEU A 142 14.79 0.39 25.01
N SER A 143 14.23 -0.67 24.48
CA SER A 143 13.61 -1.76 25.24
C SER A 143 14.61 -2.81 25.74
N GLY A 144 15.89 -2.76 25.32
CA GLY A 144 16.89 -3.77 25.64
C GLY A 144 16.73 -5.09 24.91
N ALA A 145 15.91 -5.15 23.86
CA ALA A 145 15.79 -6.31 22.99
C ALA A 145 16.99 -6.44 22.06
N GLU A 146 17.38 -7.67 21.74
CA GLU A 146 18.44 -7.96 20.76
C GLU A 146 17.83 -8.25 19.37
N ALA A 147 16.57 -8.69 19.34
CA ALA A 147 15.79 -8.86 18.11
C ALA A 147 14.34 -8.43 18.32
N ILE A 148 13.72 -7.87 17.27
CA ILE A 148 12.29 -7.56 17.25
C ILE A 148 11.60 -8.45 16.22
N VAL A 149 10.53 -9.10 16.64
CA VAL A 149 9.60 -9.82 15.75
C VAL A 149 8.38 -8.94 15.50
N THR A 150 8.11 -8.66 14.25
CA THR A 150 7.00 -7.82 13.78
C THR A 150 6.56 -8.28 12.40
N GLY A 151 5.57 -7.64 11.79
CA GLY A 151 5.18 -7.97 10.44
C GLY A 151 4.06 -7.11 9.87
N ILE A 152 3.78 -7.36 8.61
CA ILE A 152 2.74 -6.70 7.85
C ILE A 152 1.64 -7.70 7.51
N ILE A 153 0.38 -7.28 7.67
CA ILE A 153 -0.79 -8.02 7.25
C ILE A 153 -1.47 -7.24 6.12
N SER A 154 -1.58 -7.89 4.96
CA SER A 154 -2.27 -7.34 3.79
C SER A 154 -3.46 -8.22 3.43
N ARG A 155 -4.57 -7.59 3.02
CA ARG A 155 -5.76 -8.30 2.51
C ARG A 155 -5.82 -8.12 0.99
N LEU A 156 -5.78 -9.22 0.25
CA LEU A 156 -5.81 -9.22 -1.21
C LEU A 156 -6.54 -10.46 -1.73
N ASN A 157 -7.41 -10.29 -2.73
CA ASN A 157 -8.09 -11.38 -3.44
C ASN A 157 -8.79 -12.41 -2.53
N GLY A 158 -9.43 -11.95 -1.45
CA GLY A 158 -10.14 -12.84 -0.52
C GLY A 158 -9.22 -13.70 0.36
N ALA A 159 -7.98 -13.25 0.59
CA ALA A 159 -7.03 -13.86 1.50
C ALA A 159 -6.27 -12.80 2.31
N TYR A 160 -5.72 -13.21 3.46
CA TYR A 160 -4.79 -12.43 4.26
C TYR A 160 -3.38 -12.96 4.04
N TYR A 161 -2.47 -12.06 3.74
CA TYR A 161 -1.04 -12.32 3.60
C TYR A 161 -0.34 -11.76 4.82
N ILE A 162 0.31 -12.61 5.60
CA ILE A 162 1.08 -12.23 6.76
C ILE A 162 2.55 -12.41 6.43
N ASN A 163 3.29 -11.31 6.37
CA ASN A 163 4.74 -11.32 6.29
C ASN A 163 5.30 -11.00 7.68
N ALA A 164 5.85 -12.00 8.35
CA ALA A 164 6.51 -11.83 9.64
C ALA A 164 8.02 -11.70 9.47
N LYS A 165 8.62 -10.70 10.10
CA LYS A 165 10.06 -10.44 10.08
C LYS A 165 10.64 -10.52 11.48
N ALA A 166 11.89 -10.96 11.59
CA ALA A 166 12.70 -10.73 12.77
C ALA A 166 13.87 -9.81 12.39
N ILE A 167 14.03 -8.72 13.11
CA ILE A 167 15.00 -7.67 12.84
C ILE A 167 16.00 -7.66 14.00
N GLY A 168 17.30 -7.76 13.69
CA GLY A 168 18.38 -7.68 14.66
C GLY A 168 18.65 -6.23 15.06
N VAL A 169 18.55 -5.94 16.35
CA VAL A 169 18.65 -4.56 16.89
C VAL A 169 20.04 -3.95 16.70
N THR A 170 21.10 -4.74 16.83
CA THR A 170 22.49 -4.22 16.76
C THR A 170 22.85 -3.70 15.38
N LYS A 171 22.41 -4.39 14.32
CA LYS A 171 22.79 -4.09 12.92
C LYS A 171 21.64 -3.52 12.10
N GLY A 172 20.39 -3.53 12.60
CA GLY A 172 19.19 -3.15 11.85
C GLY A 172 18.85 -4.08 10.67
N ASN A 173 19.48 -5.25 10.60
CA ASN A 173 19.28 -6.17 9.48
C ASN A 173 18.14 -7.16 9.73
N VAL A 174 17.44 -7.52 8.67
CA VAL A 174 16.44 -8.61 8.72
C VAL A 174 17.16 -9.94 8.92
N LEU A 175 16.89 -10.59 10.05
CA LEU A 175 17.43 -11.90 10.39
C LEU A 175 16.67 -13.01 9.65
N THR A 176 15.36 -12.87 9.54
CA THR A 176 14.48 -13.78 8.81
C THR A 176 13.18 -13.08 8.40
N SER A 177 12.55 -13.60 7.34
CA SER A 177 11.23 -13.19 6.88
C SER A 177 10.45 -14.43 6.46
N ILE A 178 9.24 -14.61 7.00
CA ILE A 178 8.37 -15.75 6.76
C ILE A 178 7.01 -15.25 6.29
N ASP A 179 6.53 -15.82 5.18
CA ASP A 179 5.23 -15.50 4.60
C ASP A 179 4.24 -16.63 4.79
N VAL A 180 3.00 -16.28 5.09
CA VAL A 180 1.86 -17.20 5.05
C VAL A 180 0.65 -16.53 4.41
N GLU A 181 -0.15 -17.33 3.70
CA GLU A 181 -1.44 -16.92 3.15
C GLU A 181 -2.56 -17.63 3.91
N ILE A 182 -3.55 -16.89 4.38
CA ILE A 182 -4.72 -17.40 5.07
C ILE A 182 -5.96 -17.01 4.28
N LYS A 183 -6.78 -18.00 3.90
CA LYS A 183 -8.06 -17.72 3.25
C LYS A 183 -8.95 -16.89 4.16
N ASN A 184 -9.60 -15.87 3.60
CA ASN A 184 -10.52 -15.02 4.34
C ASN A 184 -11.66 -15.83 4.98
N ASN A 185 -12.02 -15.46 6.20
CA ASN A 185 -13.22 -15.87 6.89
C ASN A 185 -13.76 -14.68 7.71
N ASP A 186 -14.99 -14.79 8.20
CA ASP A 186 -15.67 -13.71 8.89
C ASP A 186 -14.90 -13.24 10.15
N THR A 187 -14.34 -14.18 10.92
CA THR A 187 -13.55 -13.86 12.12
C THR A 187 -12.30 -13.03 11.81
N LEU A 188 -11.56 -13.39 10.76
CA LEU A 188 -10.38 -12.61 10.35
C LEU A 188 -10.78 -11.25 9.80
N ALA A 189 -11.89 -11.18 9.07
CA ALA A 189 -12.42 -9.92 8.56
C ALA A 189 -12.79 -8.98 9.71
N ASP A 190 -13.53 -9.47 10.70
CA ASP A 190 -13.92 -8.70 11.89
C ASP A 190 -12.70 -8.19 12.68
N LEU A 191 -11.68 -9.03 12.87
CA LEU A 191 -10.46 -8.64 13.57
C LEU A 191 -9.61 -7.64 12.78
N TYR A 192 -9.59 -7.74 11.45
CA TYR A 192 -8.83 -6.83 10.59
C TYR A 192 -9.51 -5.48 10.46
N ASP A 193 -10.84 -5.48 10.27
CA ASP A 193 -11.61 -4.28 9.97
C ASP A 193 -12.04 -3.50 11.22
N ALA A 194 -12.02 -4.10 12.42
CA ALA A 194 -12.57 -3.53 13.65
C ALA A 194 -11.97 -2.16 14.05
N ASP A 195 -10.68 -1.96 13.80
CA ASP A 195 -9.96 -0.73 14.14
C ASP A 195 -9.65 0.13 12.90
N LEU A 196 -10.13 -0.31 11.72
CA LEU A 196 -10.00 0.44 10.47
C LEU A 196 -11.26 1.31 10.24
N PRO A 197 -11.12 2.43 9.53
CA PRO A 197 -12.28 3.22 9.14
C PRO A 197 -13.29 2.33 8.40
N GLN A 198 -14.53 2.25 8.90
CA GLN A 198 -15.59 1.49 8.27
C GLN A 198 -16.07 2.25 7.03
N PHE A 199 -15.57 1.85 5.85
CA PHE A 199 -16.07 2.39 4.60
C PHE A 199 -17.46 1.83 4.31
N LYS A 200 -18.46 2.70 4.18
CA LYS A 200 -19.77 2.28 3.67
C LYS A 200 -19.58 1.71 2.26
N LYS A 201 -20.04 0.48 2.03
CA LYS A 201 -20.04 -0.11 0.69
C LYS A 201 -20.92 0.75 -0.21
N ILE A 202 -20.31 1.67 -0.95
CA ILE A 202 -21.02 2.52 -1.89
C ILE A 202 -21.33 1.63 -3.10
N LYS A 203 -22.62 1.29 -3.26
CA LYS A 203 -23.09 0.64 -4.48
C LYS A 203 -22.94 1.63 -5.63
N THR A 204 -22.62 1.14 -6.82
CA THR A 204 -22.67 1.92 -8.07
C THR A 204 -23.91 2.80 -8.05
N LYS A 205 -23.73 4.11 -8.11
CA LYS A 205 -24.83 5.07 -7.94
C LYS A 205 -24.85 6.04 -9.10
N VAL A 206 -26.02 6.11 -9.71
CA VAL A 206 -26.30 7.10 -10.74
C VAL A 206 -26.83 8.37 -10.08
N PHE A 207 -26.17 9.48 -10.33
CA PHE A 207 -26.57 10.79 -9.88
C PHE A 207 -27.25 11.54 -10.99
N ARG A 208 -28.35 12.26 -10.68
CA ARG A 208 -29.09 13.09 -11.60
C ARG A 208 -29.28 14.47 -11.00
N ALA A 209 -29.05 15.48 -11.80
CA ALA A 209 -29.32 16.85 -11.40
C ALA A 209 -29.88 17.66 -12.55
N ARG A 210 -30.67 18.67 -12.19
CA ARG A 210 -31.28 19.61 -13.12
C ARG A 210 -30.64 20.96 -12.99
N GLY A 211 -30.59 21.66 -14.12
CA GLY A 211 -30.19 23.05 -14.17
C GLY A 211 -31.12 23.84 -15.08
N ILE A 212 -31.37 25.07 -14.75
CA ILE A 212 -32.17 26.01 -15.55
C ILE A 212 -31.28 27.14 -16.03
N GLY A 213 -31.42 27.46 -17.30
CA GLY A 213 -30.77 28.60 -17.94
C GLY A 213 -31.79 29.57 -18.50
N ILE A 214 -31.66 30.85 -18.15
CA ILE A 214 -32.58 31.89 -18.59
C ILE A 214 -31.97 32.59 -19.81
N PRO A 215 -32.71 32.72 -20.93
CA PRO A 215 -32.22 33.47 -22.09
C PRO A 215 -32.05 34.94 -21.73
N SER A 216 -30.88 35.50 -22.06
CA SER A 216 -30.62 36.91 -21.81
C SER A 216 -31.36 37.81 -22.80
N PRO A 217 -32.06 38.84 -22.33
CA PRO A 217 -32.76 39.78 -23.20
C PRO A 217 -31.80 40.64 -24.06
N ARG A 218 -30.52 40.64 -23.74
CA ARG A 218 -29.48 41.34 -24.50
C ARG A 218 -29.23 40.74 -25.92
N HIS A 219 -29.60 39.48 -26.12
CA HIS A 219 -29.41 38.80 -27.38
C HIS A 219 -30.70 38.86 -28.24
N LYS A 220 -30.71 39.74 -29.22
CA LYS A 220 -31.85 39.93 -30.13
C LYS A 220 -32.13 38.67 -30.99
N ASN A 221 -31.14 37.83 -31.22
CA ASN A 221 -31.31 36.55 -31.96
C ASN A 221 -31.83 35.47 -31.03
N PRO A 222 -33.07 34.97 -31.24
CA PRO A 222 -33.69 33.96 -30.37
C PRO A 222 -32.92 32.63 -30.32
N THR A 223 -32.33 32.22 -31.44
CA THR A 223 -31.55 31.00 -31.52
C THR A 223 -30.27 31.09 -30.70
N LEU A 224 -29.56 32.21 -30.78
CA LEU A 224 -28.38 32.47 -29.97
C LEU A 224 -28.73 32.55 -28.48
N ALA A 225 -29.77 33.30 -28.11
CA ALA A 225 -30.25 33.40 -26.74
C ALA A 225 -30.59 32.05 -26.13
N ARG A 226 -31.27 31.17 -26.89
CA ARG A 226 -31.60 29.80 -26.48
C ARG A 226 -30.33 28.90 -26.32
N SER A 227 -29.38 29.01 -27.26
CA SER A 227 -28.14 28.26 -27.20
C SER A 227 -27.33 28.61 -25.95
N LEU A 228 -27.24 29.91 -25.60
CA LEU A 228 -26.57 30.38 -24.40
C LEU A 228 -27.31 29.96 -23.14
N ALA A 229 -28.65 29.99 -23.11
CA ALA A 229 -29.48 29.49 -22.02
C ALA A 229 -29.25 27.99 -21.80
N THR A 230 -29.20 27.22 -22.89
CA THR A 230 -28.89 25.78 -22.80
C THR A 230 -27.49 25.54 -22.19
N ARG A 231 -26.49 26.31 -22.58
CA ARG A 231 -25.15 26.20 -22.00
C ARG A 231 -25.14 26.55 -20.50
N ALA A 232 -25.86 27.62 -20.14
CA ALA A 232 -26.01 28.01 -18.73
C ALA A 232 -26.71 26.91 -17.92
N ALA A 233 -27.80 26.33 -18.45
CA ALA A 233 -28.52 25.23 -17.82
C ALA A 233 -27.61 23.99 -17.57
N LYS A 234 -26.81 23.62 -18.56
CA LYS A 234 -25.80 22.53 -18.39
C LYS A 234 -24.80 22.84 -17.28
N GLY A 235 -24.30 24.07 -17.22
CA GLY A 235 -23.38 24.49 -16.16
C GLY A 235 -23.99 24.42 -14.75
N VAL A 236 -25.27 24.82 -14.61
CA VAL A 236 -26.00 24.68 -13.33
C VAL A 236 -26.23 23.21 -12.98
N ALA A 237 -26.67 22.38 -13.94
CA ALA A 237 -26.88 20.96 -13.71
C ALA A 237 -25.59 20.25 -13.28
N MET A 238 -24.46 20.59 -13.92
CA MET A 238 -23.14 20.04 -13.56
C MET A 238 -22.74 20.43 -12.14
N ARG A 239 -22.92 21.68 -11.73
CA ARG A 239 -22.64 22.11 -10.36
C ARG A 239 -23.46 21.34 -9.35
N ASN A 240 -24.74 21.18 -9.60
CA ASN A 240 -25.65 20.44 -8.72
C ASN A 240 -25.27 18.93 -8.64
N LEU A 241 -24.76 18.32 -9.73
CA LEU A 241 -24.21 16.97 -9.69
C LEU A 241 -22.98 16.89 -8.78
N VAL A 242 -22.05 17.83 -8.91
CA VAL A 242 -20.85 17.91 -8.06
C VAL A 242 -21.22 18.00 -6.59
N GLU A 243 -22.14 18.89 -6.24
CA GLU A 243 -22.59 19.07 -4.86
C GLU A 243 -23.22 17.79 -4.29
N GLN A 244 -24.07 17.10 -5.05
CA GLN A 244 -24.68 15.85 -4.63
C GLN A 244 -23.65 14.74 -4.42
N ILE A 245 -22.64 14.62 -5.28
CA ILE A 245 -21.59 13.63 -5.15
C ILE A 245 -20.69 13.94 -3.95
N GLN A 246 -20.30 15.20 -3.79
CA GLN A 246 -19.45 15.64 -2.67
C GLN A 246 -20.10 15.42 -1.30
N ALA A 247 -21.44 15.46 -1.23
CA ALA A 247 -22.20 15.19 -0.01
C ALA A 247 -22.33 13.69 0.33
N VAL A 248 -21.88 12.79 -0.54
CA VAL A 248 -21.94 11.34 -0.25
C VAL A 248 -21.04 11.00 0.91
N GLN A 249 -21.59 10.33 1.91
CA GLN A 249 -20.83 9.81 3.04
C GLN A 249 -20.06 8.55 2.63
N VAL A 250 -18.77 8.56 2.86
CA VAL A 250 -17.84 7.44 2.63
C VAL A 250 -17.67 6.64 3.91
N THR A 251 -17.54 7.32 5.04
CA THR A 251 -17.55 6.71 6.39
C THR A 251 -18.66 7.34 7.21
N THR A 252 -18.78 6.99 8.52
CA THR A 252 -19.70 7.63 9.46
C THR A 252 -19.52 9.14 9.53
N ASP A 253 -18.28 9.62 9.44
CA ASP A 253 -17.90 11.00 9.75
C ASP A 253 -17.20 11.72 8.60
N THR A 254 -17.06 11.08 7.43
CA THR A 254 -16.29 11.60 6.30
C THR A 254 -17.12 11.57 5.03
N THR A 255 -17.18 12.69 4.32
CA THR A 255 -17.78 12.80 2.98
C THR A 255 -16.71 12.75 1.88
N ILE A 256 -17.15 12.56 0.62
CA ILE A 256 -16.25 12.70 -0.54
C ILE A 256 -15.59 14.09 -0.55
N LYS A 257 -16.30 15.14 -0.17
CA LYS A 257 -15.77 16.52 -0.05
C LYS A 257 -14.60 16.60 0.91
N ASP A 258 -14.71 15.95 2.09
CA ASP A 258 -13.66 15.95 3.10
C ASP A 258 -12.42 15.20 2.59
N MET A 259 -12.61 14.07 1.91
CA MET A 259 -11.53 13.32 1.29
C MET A 259 -10.81 14.11 0.18
N MET A 260 -11.55 14.85 -0.63
CA MET A 260 -10.97 15.74 -1.67
C MET A 260 -10.11 16.86 -1.09
N THR A 261 -10.41 17.31 0.12
CA THR A 261 -9.61 18.34 0.80
C THR A 261 -8.26 17.79 1.27
N GLN A 262 -8.22 16.51 1.60
CA GLN A 262 -7.04 15.82 2.11
C GLN A 262 -6.23 15.13 0.99
N ASN A 263 -6.83 14.90 -0.18
CA ASN A 263 -6.26 14.10 -1.24
C ASN A 263 -6.60 14.63 -2.65
N ASP A 264 -5.59 15.18 -3.29
CA ASP A 264 -5.71 15.69 -4.66
C ASP A 264 -6.06 14.59 -5.68
N PHE A 265 -5.64 13.33 -5.43
CA PHE A 265 -5.97 12.21 -6.31
C PHE A 265 -7.48 11.95 -6.38
N ILE A 266 -8.18 12.00 -5.24
CA ILE A 266 -9.66 11.86 -5.20
C ILE A 266 -10.31 12.98 -6.01
N ARG A 267 -9.78 14.21 -5.92
CA ARG A 267 -10.28 15.36 -6.71
C ARG A 267 -10.08 15.14 -8.21
N ILE A 268 -8.94 14.62 -8.63
CA ILE A 268 -8.65 14.32 -10.05
C ILE A 268 -9.57 13.21 -10.54
N GLN A 269 -9.76 12.15 -9.79
CA GLN A 269 -10.64 11.03 -10.14
C GLN A 269 -12.11 11.46 -10.24
N LEU A 270 -12.59 12.29 -9.33
CA LEU A 270 -13.94 12.83 -9.42
C LEU A 270 -14.11 13.68 -10.69
N ASN A 271 -13.13 14.54 -11.01
CA ASN A 271 -13.18 15.36 -12.23
C ASN A 271 -13.21 14.49 -13.49
N ALA A 272 -12.44 13.41 -13.53
CA ALA A 272 -12.46 12.45 -14.65
C ALA A 272 -13.83 11.77 -14.78
N THR A 273 -14.42 11.35 -13.66
CA THR A 273 -15.77 10.75 -13.62
C THR A 273 -16.83 11.75 -14.11
N LEU A 274 -16.75 13.01 -13.71
CA LEU A 274 -17.67 14.08 -14.14
C LEU A 274 -17.59 14.40 -15.64
N GLN A 275 -16.45 14.12 -16.30
CA GLN A 275 -16.35 14.25 -17.76
C GLN A 275 -17.27 13.26 -18.49
N GLY A 276 -17.65 12.15 -17.85
CA GLY A 276 -18.63 11.20 -18.34
C GLY A 276 -20.10 11.62 -18.17
N ALA A 277 -20.35 12.77 -17.55
CA ALA A 277 -21.72 13.25 -17.35
C ALA A 277 -22.43 13.56 -18.69
N ARG A 278 -23.63 13.04 -18.87
CA ARG A 278 -24.42 13.18 -20.08
C ARG A 278 -25.75 13.88 -19.84
N VAL A 279 -26.22 14.59 -20.84
CA VAL A 279 -27.57 15.17 -20.86
C VAL A 279 -28.58 14.05 -21.18
N ILE A 280 -29.51 13.83 -20.28
CA ILE A 280 -30.59 12.81 -20.46
C ILE A 280 -31.91 13.46 -20.86
N LYS A 281 -32.12 14.73 -20.51
CA LYS A 281 -33.32 15.47 -20.88
C LYS A 281 -33.03 16.95 -21.07
N GLN A 282 -33.66 17.54 -22.07
CA GLN A 282 -33.64 18.99 -22.30
C GLN A 282 -35.03 19.43 -22.73
N ARG A 283 -35.54 20.47 -22.12
CA ARG A 283 -36.86 21.04 -22.47
C ARG A 283 -36.85 22.58 -22.36
N GLN A 284 -37.67 23.23 -23.15
CA GLN A 284 -37.97 24.65 -23.00
C GLN A 284 -39.20 24.78 -22.09
N LEU A 285 -39.13 25.68 -21.16
CA LEU A 285 -40.22 26.01 -20.24
C LEU A 285 -41.11 27.13 -20.83
N ALA A 286 -42.30 27.31 -20.27
CA ALA A 286 -43.30 28.26 -20.75
C ALA A 286 -42.81 29.72 -20.69
N ASP A 287 -41.90 30.04 -19.78
CA ASP A 287 -41.27 31.35 -19.62
C ASP A 287 -40.08 31.58 -20.58
N GLY A 288 -39.84 30.64 -21.50
CA GLY A 288 -38.71 30.68 -22.45
C GLY A 288 -37.40 30.21 -21.91
N SER A 289 -37.27 29.89 -20.63
CA SER A 289 -36.06 29.28 -20.05
C SER A 289 -35.86 27.86 -20.56
N VAL A 290 -34.62 27.35 -20.39
CA VAL A 290 -34.24 26.01 -20.79
C VAL A 290 -33.89 25.20 -19.53
N GLU A 291 -34.53 24.05 -19.33
CA GLU A 291 -34.18 23.09 -18.32
C GLU A 291 -33.37 21.98 -18.95
N VAL A 292 -32.26 21.61 -18.31
CA VAL A 292 -31.43 20.47 -18.67
C VAL A 292 -31.31 19.52 -17.47
N GLU A 293 -31.54 18.24 -17.69
CA GLU A 293 -31.28 17.18 -16.75
C GLU A 293 -30.04 16.40 -17.18
N MET A 294 -29.07 16.27 -16.31
CA MET A 294 -27.83 15.56 -16.53
C MET A 294 -27.71 14.38 -15.60
N GLU A 295 -26.98 13.37 -16.03
CA GLU A 295 -26.74 12.13 -15.31
C GLU A 295 -25.24 11.80 -15.35
N VAL A 296 -24.72 11.29 -14.23
CA VAL A 296 -23.39 10.71 -14.15
C VAL A 296 -23.45 9.46 -13.28
N GLU A 297 -22.68 8.46 -13.65
CA GLU A 297 -22.47 7.23 -12.89
C GLU A 297 -21.10 7.28 -12.23
N LEU A 298 -21.03 6.99 -10.93
CA LEU A 298 -19.76 6.80 -10.25
C LEU A 298 -19.16 5.48 -10.70
N THR A 299 -17.95 5.52 -11.26
CA THR A 299 -17.23 4.32 -11.73
C THR A 299 -16.75 3.48 -10.55
N GLU A 300 -16.60 2.16 -10.76
CA GLU A 300 -16.02 1.26 -9.76
C GLU A 300 -14.60 1.72 -9.37
N GLU A 301 -13.79 2.15 -10.33
CA GLU A 301 -12.45 2.69 -10.09
C GLU A 301 -12.47 3.90 -9.14
N PHE A 302 -13.44 4.81 -9.32
CA PHE A 302 -13.59 5.93 -8.40
C PHE A 302 -14.01 5.46 -7.01
N LEU A 303 -14.96 4.54 -6.90
CA LEU A 303 -15.43 3.98 -5.63
C LEU A 303 -14.33 3.21 -4.89
N GLU A 304 -13.51 2.45 -5.61
CA GLU A 304 -12.33 1.77 -5.07
C GLU A 304 -11.26 2.76 -4.58
N SER A 305 -11.05 3.86 -5.29
CA SER A 305 -10.11 4.91 -4.86
C SER A 305 -10.50 5.58 -3.53
N LEU A 306 -11.78 5.55 -3.17
CA LEU A 306 -12.26 6.02 -1.86
C LEU A 306 -11.99 5.02 -0.72
N GLN A 307 -11.77 3.74 -1.05
CA GLN A 307 -11.59 2.64 -0.09
C GLN A 307 -10.12 2.20 0.05
N SER A 308 -9.24 2.64 -0.83
CA SER A 308 -7.85 2.19 -0.94
C SER A 308 -6.88 2.90 0.03
N ARG A 309 -7.37 3.36 1.19
CA ARG A 309 -6.55 3.97 2.24
C ARG A 309 -6.86 3.46 3.62
#